data_bea2865045ae859387157423419f6a70
#
_entry.id   bea2865045ae859387157423419f6a70
#
_cell.length_a   1.000
_cell.length_b   1.000
_cell.length_c   1.000
_cell.angle_alpha   90.00
_cell.angle_beta   90.00
_cell.angle_gamma   90.00
#
_symmetry.space_group_name_H-M   'P 1'
#
loop_
_entity.id
_entity.type
_entity.pdbx_description
1 polymer ?
#
loop_
_entity_poly.entity_id
_entity_poly.type
_entity_poly.pdbx_seq_one_letter_code
_entity_poly.pdbx_strand_id
1 'polypeptide(L)'
;MSGAGPAAGRRHIPRNRWPVRLLNGGWGALQRRGLARPSLDRDSLMRSARRQSGLDDFGADFEAPITRESLSRLLTALEDEARLHAFGRAVIRGTLVSALVTRLRLEALTSQEPDVATTPVQAPVFIAGLARTGTTLLHRLLGCEPRLRPLLSWEGLTPAPAPGWRPGTRPDPRMRRAATAERALRYLAPEFFAIHPVEADGYEEDVLLQDGSFMSPTVDATMPVPAYSAWLHAVDQ
;
A
#
# COMPACT_ATOMS: atom_id res chain seq x y z
N MET A 1 31.54 -40.24 -10.77
CA MET A 1 30.49 -39.99 -9.76
C MET A 1 29.76 -38.75 -10.19
N SER A 2 28.58 -38.95 -10.76
CA SER A 2 27.75 -37.89 -11.37
C SER A 2 26.97 -37.16 -10.27
N GLY A 3 27.28 -35.91 -10.03
CA GLY A 3 26.53 -35.03 -9.12
C GLY A 3 25.31 -34.47 -9.81
N ALA A 4 24.13 -34.95 -9.46
CA ALA A 4 22.87 -34.36 -9.87
C ALA A 4 22.71 -32.98 -9.16
N GLY A 5 22.72 -31.91 -9.94
CA GLY A 5 22.41 -30.56 -9.46
C GLY A 5 20.99 -30.50 -8.93
N PRO A 6 20.69 -29.59 -7.99
CA PRO A 6 19.36 -29.48 -7.40
C PRO A 6 18.34 -29.15 -8.48
N ALA A 7 17.27 -29.93 -8.55
CA ALA A 7 16.15 -29.73 -9.45
C ALA A 7 15.59 -28.33 -9.19
N ALA A 8 15.60 -27.47 -10.22
CA ALA A 8 14.97 -26.16 -10.18
C ALA A 8 13.49 -26.34 -9.82
N GLY A 9 13.13 -26.00 -8.58
CA GLY A 9 11.76 -26.07 -8.09
C GLY A 9 10.87 -25.28 -9.04
N ARG A 10 9.83 -25.91 -9.57
CA ARG A 10 8.81 -25.26 -10.40
C ARG A 10 8.27 -24.08 -9.61
N ARG A 11 8.57 -22.86 -10.05
CA ARG A 11 7.97 -21.65 -9.48
C ARG A 11 6.47 -21.82 -9.58
N HIS A 12 5.78 -21.86 -8.44
CA HIS A 12 4.33 -21.86 -8.41
C HIS A 12 3.86 -20.50 -8.90
N ILE A 13 3.41 -20.43 -10.15
CA ILE A 13 2.78 -19.23 -10.69
C ILE A 13 1.32 -19.27 -10.22
N PRO A 14 0.88 -18.33 -9.36
CA PRO A 14 -0.50 -18.26 -8.91
C PRO A 14 -1.42 -18.17 -10.12
N ARG A 15 -2.36 -19.11 -10.24
CA ARG A 15 -3.34 -19.07 -11.33
C ARG A 15 -4.40 -18.04 -10.99
N ASN A 16 -4.43 -16.95 -11.74
CA ASN A 16 -5.53 -15.97 -11.64
C ASN A 16 -6.88 -16.67 -11.68
N ARG A 17 -7.78 -16.33 -10.77
CA ARG A 17 -9.14 -16.88 -10.75
C ARG A 17 -9.86 -16.57 -12.06
N TRP A 18 -10.79 -17.42 -12.46
CA TRP A 18 -11.47 -17.29 -13.75
C TRP A 18 -12.14 -15.90 -13.96
N PRO A 19 -12.74 -15.22 -12.94
CA PRO A 19 -13.28 -13.89 -13.15
C PRO A 19 -12.19 -12.86 -13.49
N VAL A 20 -11.01 -12.94 -12.84
CA VAL A 20 -9.87 -12.09 -13.14
C VAL A 20 -9.35 -12.34 -14.56
N ARG A 21 -9.36 -13.59 -15.03
CA ARG A 21 -8.98 -13.92 -16.41
C ARG A 21 -9.95 -13.36 -17.43
N LEU A 22 -11.26 -13.43 -17.16
CA LEU A 22 -12.29 -12.85 -18.02
C LEU A 22 -12.18 -11.32 -18.06
N LEU A 23 -12.01 -10.67 -16.90
CA LEU A 23 -11.80 -9.23 -16.83
C LEU A 23 -10.54 -8.81 -17.60
N ASN A 24 -9.44 -9.53 -17.43
CA ASN A 24 -8.21 -9.25 -18.18
C ASN A 24 -8.37 -9.50 -19.69
N GLY A 25 -9.10 -10.53 -20.09
CA GLY A 25 -9.38 -10.82 -21.49
C GLY A 25 -10.23 -9.74 -22.16
N GLY A 26 -11.36 -9.39 -21.55
CA GLY A 26 -12.25 -8.34 -22.04
C GLY A 26 -11.60 -6.96 -22.03
N TRP A 27 -10.97 -6.60 -20.92
CA TRP A 27 -10.29 -5.33 -20.78
C TRP A 27 -9.03 -5.23 -21.67
N GLY A 28 -8.28 -6.33 -21.81
CA GLY A 28 -7.15 -6.39 -22.75
C GLY A 28 -7.58 -6.18 -24.20
N ALA A 29 -8.78 -6.65 -24.60
CA ALA A 29 -9.33 -6.38 -25.92
C ALA A 29 -9.68 -4.89 -26.11
N LEU A 30 -10.23 -4.23 -25.07
CA LEU A 30 -10.50 -2.79 -25.08
C LEU A 30 -9.20 -1.97 -25.12
N GLN A 31 -8.17 -2.38 -24.38
CA GLN A 31 -6.87 -1.73 -24.41
C GLN A 31 -6.18 -1.80 -25.78
N ARG A 32 -6.26 -2.96 -26.46
CA ARG A 32 -5.71 -3.09 -27.83
C ARG A 32 -6.41 -2.16 -28.84
N ARG A 33 -7.63 -1.71 -28.53
CA ARG A 33 -8.38 -0.71 -29.31
C ARG A 33 -8.15 0.73 -28.84
N GLY A 34 -7.16 0.97 -27.98
CA GLY A 34 -6.88 2.28 -27.40
C GLY A 34 -7.89 2.77 -26.36
N LEU A 35 -8.84 1.91 -25.96
CA LEU A 35 -9.86 2.23 -24.99
C LEU A 35 -9.50 1.70 -23.60
N ALA A 36 -9.77 2.50 -22.57
CA ALA A 36 -9.79 2.08 -21.15
C ALA A 36 -8.47 1.59 -20.54
N ARG A 37 -7.29 2.14 -20.92
CA ARG A 37 -6.07 1.93 -20.15
C ARG A 37 -6.05 2.87 -18.92
N PRO A 38 -6.15 2.37 -17.66
CA PRO A 38 -6.03 3.23 -16.49
C PRO A 38 -4.70 3.98 -16.51
N SER A 39 -4.75 5.32 -16.54
CA SER A 39 -3.55 6.15 -16.59
C SER A 39 -2.81 6.09 -15.25
N LEU A 40 -1.49 5.89 -15.26
CA LEU A 40 -0.59 6.06 -14.11
C LEU A 40 0.14 7.41 -14.16
N ASP A 41 -0.29 8.31 -15.05
CA ASP A 41 0.22 9.67 -15.10
C ASP A 41 -0.04 10.43 -13.78
N ARG A 42 0.96 11.17 -13.31
CA ARG A 42 0.94 11.91 -12.03
C ARG A 42 -0.27 12.82 -11.93
N ASP A 43 -0.52 13.64 -12.94
CA ASP A 43 -1.63 14.61 -12.91
C ASP A 43 -3.00 13.93 -12.92
N SER A 44 -3.13 12.81 -13.64
CA SER A 44 -4.35 11.99 -13.65
C SER A 44 -4.62 11.38 -12.27
N LEU A 45 -3.59 10.92 -11.56
CA LEU A 45 -3.69 10.40 -10.19
C LEU A 45 -4.09 11.51 -9.23
N MET A 46 -3.42 12.66 -9.27
CA MET A 46 -3.70 13.81 -8.42
C MET A 46 -5.12 14.34 -8.63
N ARG A 47 -5.57 14.50 -9.88
CA ARG A 47 -6.97 14.88 -10.16
C ARG A 47 -7.98 13.89 -9.60
N SER A 48 -7.65 12.59 -9.65
CA SER A 48 -8.53 11.56 -9.07
C SER A 48 -8.57 11.63 -7.55
N ALA A 49 -7.44 11.87 -6.90
CA ALA A 49 -7.35 12.03 -5.46
C ALA A 49 -8.13 13.27 -4.97
N ARG A 50 -7.97 14.42 -5.64
CA ARG A 50 -8.73 15.64 -5.35
C ARG A 50 -10.23 15.41 -5.46
N ARG A 51 -10.69 14.81 -6.56
CA ARG A 51 -12.13 14.51 -6.73
C ARG A 51 -12.68 13.57 -5.67
N GLN A 52 -11.87 12.60 -5.22
CA GLN A 52 -12.30 11.61 -4.23
C GLN A 52 -12.31 12.18 -2.80
N SER A 53 -11.41 13.08 -2.48
CA SER A 53 -11.30 13.67 -1.13
C SER A 53 -12.09 14.95 -0.97
N GLY A 54 -12.27 15.72 -2.04
CA GLY A 54 -12.76 17.10 -2.00
C GLY A 54 -11.71 18.09 -1.47
N LEU A 55 -10.43 17.69 -1.44
CA LEU A 55 -9.29 18.46 -0.92
C LEU A 55 -8.27 18.70 -2.04
N ASP A 56 -7.50 19.79 -1.94
CA ASP A 56 -6.55 20.19 -3.00
C ASP A 56 -5.09 20.27 -2.54
N ASP A 57 -4.84 20.47 -1.25
CA ASP A 57 -3.51 20.66 -0.69
C ASP A 57 -2.85 19.32 -0.34
N PHE A 58 -1.73 19.02 -0.98
CA PHE A 58 -0.93 17.82 -0.73
C PHE A 58 0.18 18.04 0.32
N GLY A 59 0.33 19.26 0.85
CA GLY A 59 1.40 19.67 1.74
C GLY A 59 2.67 20.12 1.02
N ALA A 60 3.43 20.99 1.66
CA ALA A 60 4.64 21.59 1.08
C ALA A 60 5.72 20.54 0.76
N ASP A 61 5.83 19.49 1.55
CA ASP A 61 6.79 18.40 1.37
C ASP A 61 6.46 17.49 0.18
N PHE A 62 5.23 17.55 -0.37
CA PHE A 62 4.87 16.81 -1.58
C PHE A 62 5.63 17.28 -2.81
N GLU A 63 5.98 18.55 -2.86
CA GLU A 63 6.79 19.12 -3.94
C GLU A 63 8.30 19.12 -3.62
N ALA A 64 8.70 18.60 -2.45
CA ALA A 64 10.11 18.41 -2.11
C ALA A 64 10.79 17.49 -3.15
N PRO A 65 12.08 17.73 -3.47
CA PRO A 65 12.80 16.98 -4.50
C PRO A 65 12.71 15.47 -4.32
N ILE A 66 12.87 14.98 -3.09
CA ILE A 66 12.85 13.54 -2.80
C ILE A 66 11.47 12.91 -3.04
N THR A 67 10.38 13.55 -2.62
CA THR A 67 9.01 13.04 -2.81
C THR A 67 8.62 13.04 -4.29
N ARG A 68 9.01 14.09 -5.03
CA ARG A 68 8.79 14.17 -6.48
C ARG A 68 9.58 13.10 -7.22
N GLU A 69 10.83 12.89 -6.85
CA GLU A 69 11.69 11.87 -7.45
C GLU A 69 11.15 10.47 -7.17
N SER A 70 10.79 10.16 -5.92
CA SER A 70 10.28 8.84 -5.54
C SER A 70 9.01 8.48 -6.32
N LEU A 71 8.04 9.39 -6.38
CA LEU A 71 6.81 9.19 -7.16
C LEU A 71 7.12 9.02 -8.66
N SER A 72 7.97 9.87 -9.22
CA SER A 72 8.34 9.80 -10.64
C SER A 72 9.00 8.46 -10.99
N ARG A 73 9.98 8.03 -10.19
CA ARG A 73 10.67 6.73 -10.39
C ARG A 73 9.72 5.55 -10.25
N LEU A 74 8.84 5.59 -9.24
CA LEU A 74 7.83 4.56 -9.06
C LEU A 74 6.91 4.47 -10.27
N LEU A 75 6.38 5.59 -10.77
CA LEU A 75 5.49 5.61 -11.92
C LEU A 75 6.18 5.11 -13.19
N THR A 76 7.44 5.49 -13.41
CA THR A 76 8.25 5.00 -14.53
C THR A 76 8.46 3.49 -14.45
N ALA A 77 8.87 2.98 -13.29
CA ALA A 77 9.07 1.53 -13.10
C ALA A 77 7.77 0.73 -13.27
N LEU A 78 6.64 1.27 -12.82
CA LEU A 78 5.32 0.65 -13.02
C LEU A 78 4.90 0.60 -14.50
N GLU A 79 5.29 1.59 -15.30
CA GLU A 79 5.01 1.60 -16.74
C GLU A 79 5.93 0.66 -17.52
N ASP A 80 7.22 0.66 -17.21
CA ASP A 80 8.25 0.06 -18.06
C ASP A 80 8.61 -1.37 -17.60
N GLU A 81 8.55 -1.67 -16.30
CA GLU A 81 9.10 -2.89 -15.73
C GLU A 81 8.04 -3.85 -15.19
N ALA A 82 6.99 -3.34 -14.52
CA ALA A 82 6.03 -4.15 -13.76
C ALA A 82 5.11 -5.04 -14.62
N ARG A 83 5.08 -4.86 -15.94
CA ARG A 83 4.29 -5.66 -16.90
C ARG A 83 2.84 -5.89 -16.46
N LEU A 84 2.20 -4.85 -15.94
CA LEU A 84 0.87 -4.92 -15.36
C LEU A 84 -0.18 -5.29 -16.42
N HIS A 85 -0.94 -6.36 -16.16
CA HIS A 85 -2.18 -6.60 -16.89
C HIS A 85 -3.26 -5.58 -16.51
N ALA A 86 -4.33 -5.47 -17.30
CA ALA A 86 -5.34 -4.43 -17.15
C ALA A 86 -5.93 -4.31 -15.75
N PHE A 87 -6.30 -5.43 -15.14
CA PHE A 87 -6.83 -5.46 -13.78
C PHE A 87 -5.77 -5.05 -12.75
N GLY A 88 -4.54 -5.59 -12.84
CA GLY A 88 -3.45 -5.20 -11.94
C GLY A 88 -3.14 -3.71 -12.02
N ARG A 89 -3.17 -3.15 -13.24
CA ARG A 89 -2.99 -1.71 -13.44
C ARG A 89 -4.10 -0.88 -12.78
N ALA A 90 -5.35 -1.33 -12.84
CA ALA A 90 -6.46 -0.67 -12.17
C ALA A 90 -6.32 -0.73 -10.64
N VAL A 91 -5.89 -1.87 -10.09
CA VAL A 91 -5.62 -2.04 -8.66
C VAL A 91 -4.51 -1.09 -8.21
N ILE A 92 -3.35 -1.09 -8.89
CA ILE A 92 -2.23 -0.19 -8.56
C ILE A 92 -2.63 1.27 -8.66
N ARG A 93 -3.36 1.65 -9.70
CA ARG A 93 -3.91 3.01 -9.78
C ARG A 93 -4.77 3.35 -8.55
N GLY A 94 -5.62 2.42 -8.13
CA GLY A 94 -6.45 2.60 -6.92
C GLY A 94 -5.61 2.79 -5.66
N THR A 95 -4.55 2.02 -5.49
CA THR A 95 -3.60 2.12 -4.37
C THR A 95 -2.90 3.48 -4.37
N LEU A 96 -2.35 3.92 -5.51
CA LEU A 96 -1.69 5.22 -5.62
C LEU A 96 -2.64 6.40 -5.36
N VAL A 97 -3.86 6.35 -5.91
CA VAL A 97 -4.89 7.36 -5.60
C VAL A 97 -5.24 7.36 -4.12
N SER A 98 -5.30 6.17 -3.49
CA SER A 98 -5.57 6.04 -2.05
C SER A 98 -4.47 6.66 -1.19
N ALA A 99 -3.20 6.46 -1.54
CA ALA A 99 -2.06 7.08 -0.88
C ALA A 99 -2.13 8.62 -1.00
N LEU A 100 -2.43 9.14 -2.19
CA LEU A 100 -2.62 10.57 -2.41
C LEU A 100 -3.82 11.14 -1.63
N VAL A 101 -4.93 10.41 -1.54
CA VAL A 101 -6.10 10.82 -0.71
C VAL A 101 -5.73 10.85 0.76
N THR A 102 -4.96 9.87 1.23
CA THR A 102 -4.46 9.84 2.60
C THR A 102 -3.62 11.07 2.90
N ARG A 103 -2.72 11.43 1.98
CA ARG A 103 -1.88 12.62 2.11
C ARG A 103 -2.70 13.91 2.20
N LEU A 104 -3.66 14.12 1.28
CA LEU A 104 -4.58 15.26 1.33
C LEU A 104 -5.33 15.36 2.66
N ARG A 105 -5.75 14.23 3.21
CA ARG A 105 -6.45 14.19 4.50
C ARG A 105 -5.54 14.45 5.68
N LEU A 106 -4.30 13.95 5.65
CA LEU A 106 -3.31 14.23 6.69
C LEU A 106 -3.01 15.72 6.73
N GLU A 107 -2.76 16.36 5.58
CA GLU A 107 -2.51 17.78 5.48
C GLU A 107 -3.70 18.60 6.01
N ALA A 108 -4.91 18.28 5.60
CA ALA A 108 -6.11 18.94 6.10
C ALA A 108 -6.30 18.73 7.61
N LEU A 109 -5.99 17.54 8.14
CA LEU A 109 -6.08 17.25 9.57
C LEU A 109 -5.06 18.06 10.37
N THR A 110 -3.80 18.05 9.97
CA THR A 110 -2.73 18.76 10.69
C THR A 110 -2.89 20.28 10.60
N SER A 111 -3.45 20.79 9.51
CA SER A 111 -3.80 22.22 9.39
C SER A 111 -4.97 22.62 10.29
N GLN A 112 -5.94 21.74 10.52
CA GLN A 112 -7.10 21.99 11.38
C GLN A 112 -6.80 21.73 12.86
N GLU A 113 -5.95 20.75 13.14
CA GLU A 113 -5.59 20.26 14.46
C GLU A 113 -4.06 20.20 14.59
N PRO A 114 -3.36 21.35 14.73
CA PRO A 114 -1.89 21.41 14.77
C PRO A 114 -1.27 20.54 15.87
N ASP A 115 -1.98 20.34 16.97
CA ASP A 115 -1.54 19.50 18.08
C ASP A 115 -1.31 18.03 17.68
N VAL A 116 -1.99 17.56 16.63
CA VAL A 116 -1.79 16.20 16.10
C VAL A 116 -0.35 16.03 15.60
N ALA A 117 0.20 17.03 14.90
CA ALA A 117 1.55 16.99 14.37
C ALA A 117 2.63 17.14 15.46
N THR A 118 2.29 17.79 16.57
CA THR A 118 3.24 18.09 17.66
C THR A 118 3.11 17.15 18.86
N THR A 119 2.09 16.32 18.90
CA THR A 119 1.90 15.33 19.97
C THR A 119 3.04 14.31 19.96
N PRO A 120 3.86 14.21 21.02
CA PRO A 120 4.99 13.30 21.03
C PRO A 120 4.53 11.85 21.16
N VAL A 121 5.14 10.96 20.41
CA VAL A 121 5.02 9.53 20.64
C VAL A 121 5.88 9.18 21.87
N GLN A 122 5.24 8.74 22.95
CA GLN A 122 5.91 8.47 24.21
C GLN A 122 6.42 7.02 24.26
N ALA A 123 7.73 6.87 24.52
CA ALA A 123 8.40 5.58 24.75
C ALA A 123 7.96 4.49 23.71
N PRO A 124 8.12 4.73 22.42
CA PRO A 124 7.73 3.75 21.41
C PRO A 124 8.58 2.47 21.55
N VAL A 125 7.92 1.31 21.40
CA VAL A 125 8.60 0.01 21.36
C VAL A 125 8.70 -0.42 19.91
N PHE A 126 9.92 -0.58 19.40
CA PHE A 126 10.17 -1.06 18.04
C PHE A 126 10.51 -2.54 18.04
N ILE A 127 9.90 -3.30 17.15
CA ILE A 127 10.22 -4.69 16.87
C ILE A 127 10.93 -4.71 15.52
N ALA A 128 12.23 -4.97 15.54
CA ALA A 128 13.02 -5.09 14.32
C ALA A 128 13.55 -6.52 14.18
N GLY A 129 13.55 -7.05 12.96
CA GLY A 129 14.05 -8.39 12.69
C GLY A 129 13.98 -8.73 11.20
N LEU A 130 14.71 -9.76 10.80
CA LEU A 130 14.62 -10.29 9.44
C LEU A 130 13.26 -10.95 9.21
N ALA A 131 12.84 -11.00 7.96
CA ALA A 131 11.63 -11.70 7.57
C ALA A 131 11.63 -13.16 8.07
N ARG A 132 10.48 -13.65 8.56
CA ARG A 132 10.28 -15.03 9.05
C ARG A 132 11.03 -15.37 10.35
N THR A 133 11.42 -14.40 11.17
CA THR A 133 12.06 -14.59 12.48
C THR A 133 11.09 -14.55 13.67
N GLY A 134 9.78 -14.43 13.42
CA GLY A 134 8.74 -14.43 14.45
C GLY A 134 8.33 -13.04 14.96
N THR A 135 8.70 -11.95 14.27
CA THR A 135 8.33 -10.57 14.60
C THR A 135 6.82 -10.39 14.73
N THR A 136 6.04 -10.97 13.83
CA THR A 136 4.56 -10.94 13.89
C THR A 136 4.01 -11.59 15.18
N LEU A 137 4.58 -12.72 15.62
CA LEU A 137 4.18 -13.36 16.87
C LEU A 137 4.51 -12.48 18.07
N LEU A 138 5.74 -11.93 18.11
CA LEU A 138 6.17 -11.04 19.17
C LEU A 138 5.28 -9.78 19.22
N HIS A 139 4.96 -9.20 18.07
CA HIS A 139 4.06 -8.05 17.97
C HIS A 139 2.67 -8.36 18.56
N ARG A 140 2.10 -9.51 18.23
CA ARG A 140 0.81 -9.97 18.76
C ARG A 140 0.85 -10.23 20.28
N LEU A 141 1.95 -10.78 20.78
CA LEU A 141 2.15 -10.99 22.21
C LEU A 141 2.27 -9.67 22.98
N LEU A 142 3.07 -8.74 22.48
CA LEU A 142 3.21 -7.40 23.09
C LEU A 142 1.90 -6.62 23.02
N GLY A 143 1.12 -6.77 21.97
CA GLY A 143 -0.21 -6.16 21.85
C GLY A 143 -1.25 -6.69 22.87
N CYS A 144 -0.96 -7.79 23.58
CA CYS A 144 -1.79 -8.24 24.71
C CYS A 144 -1.51 -7.43 26.00
N GLU A 145 -0.43 -6.65 26.05
CA GLU A 145 -0.11 -5.78 27.20
C GLU A 145 -0.98 -4.51 27.13
N PRO A 146 -1.87 -4.25 28.11
CA PRO A 146 -2.84 -3.13 28.07
C PRO A 146 -2.21 -1.74 27.97
N ARG A 147 -0.92 -1.59 28.35
CA ARG A 147 -0.19 -0.32 28.28
C ARG A 147 0.40 -0.04 26.92
N LEU A 148 0.43 -1.03 26.02
CA LEU A 148 0.93 -0.89 24.67
C LEU A 148 -0.25 -0.76 23.70
N ARG A 149 -0.13 0.15 22.75
CA ARG A 149 -1.10 0.34 21.68
C ARG A 149 -0.43 0.04 20.33
N PRO A 150 -0.66 -1.16 19.78
CA PRO A 150 -0.15 -1.51 18.47
C PRO A 150 -0.90 -0.74 17.36
N LEU A 151 -0.24 -0.59 16.20
CA LEU A 151 -0.89 -0.12 14.98
C LEU A 151 -1.88 -1.17 14.48
N LEU A 152 -3.10 -0.77 14.20
CA LEU A 152 -4.11 -1.65 13.61
C LEU A 152 -4.07 -1.55 12.08
N SER A 153 -4.36 -2.65 11.38
CA SER A 153 -4.33 -2.73 9.92
C SER A 153 -5.18 -1.64 9.24
N TRP A 154 -6.41 -1.40 9.73
CA TRP A 154 -7.26 -0.34 9.17
C TRP A 154 -6.69 1.08 9.41
N GLU A 155 -5.90 1.28 10.45
CA GLU A 155 -5.22 2.55 10.75
C GLU A 155 -4.02 2.74 9.82
N GLY A 156 -3.20 1.71 9.63
CA GLY A 156 -2.08 1.73 8.69
C GLY A 156 -2.54 1.97 7.25
N LEU A 157 -3.60 1.29 6.81
CA LEU A 157 -4.17 1.45 5.47
C LEU A 157 -4.83 2.81 5.23
N THR A 158 -5.35 3.46 6.28
CA THR A 158 -6.02 4.76 6.17
C THR A 158 -5.79 5.56 7.46
N PRO A 159 -4.58 6.09 7.67
CA PRO A 159 -4.21 6.75 8.92
C PRO A 159 -5.03 8.03 9.17
N ALA A 160 -5.40 8.76 8.11
CA ALA A 160 -6.22 9.95 8.24
C ALA A 160 -7.71 9.65 8.04
N PRO A 161 -8.60 10.07 8.96
CA PRO A 161 -10.04 9.98 8.77
C PRO A 161 -10.53 10.88 7.64
N ALA A 162 -11.75 10.66 7.18
CA ALA A 162 -12.40 11.61 6.26
C ALA A 162 -12.72 12.93 6.98
N PRO A 163 -12.75 14.07 6.27
CA PRO A 163 -13.19 15.35 6.83
C PRO A 163 -14.55 15.22 7.54
N GLY A 164 -14.68 15.88 8.68
CA GLY A 164 -15.90 15.82 9.50
C GLY A 164 -16.07 14.58 10.36
N TRP A 165 -15.15 13.61 10.30
CA TRP A 165 -15.13 12.51 11.25
C TRP A 165 -14.86 13.02 12.67
N ARG A 166 -15.51 12.42 13.67
CA ARG A 166 -15.30 12.77 15.07
C ARG A 166 -14.76 11.57 15.84
N PRO A 167 -13.78 11.77 16.75
CA PRO A 167 -13.31 10.72 17.66
C PRO A 167 -14.47 10.07 18.40
N GLY A 168 -14.45 8.75 18.51
CA GLY A 168 -15.54 7.98 19.16
C GLY A 168 -16.69 7.59 18.24
N THR A 169 -16.73 8.05 16.98
CA THR A 169 -17.70 7.55 15.98
C THR A 169 -17.51 6.06 15.79
N ARG A 170 -18.53 5.26 16.08
CA ARG A 170 -18.47 3.79 15.94
C ARG A 170 -19.66 3.28 15.11
N PRO A 171 -19.45 2.30 14.21
CA PRO A 171 -18.13 1.80 13.79
C PRO A 171 -17.36 2.83 12.93
N ASP A 172 -16.05 2.86 13.08
CA ASP A 172 -15.21 3.72 12.22
C ASP A 172 -15.33 3.25 10.76
N PRO A 173 -15.63 4.16 9.81
CA PRO A 173 -15.83 3.78 8.41
C PRO A 173 -14.56 3.19 7.76
N ARG A 174 -13.38 3.50 8.30
CA ARG A 174 -12.10 2.95 7.84
C ARG A 174 -12.02 1.42 8.06
N MET A 175 -12.59 0.91 9.15
CA MET A 175 -12.67 -0.53 9.43
C MET A 175 -13.44 -1.29 8.34
N ARG A 176 -14.56 -0.75 7.85
CA ARG A 176 -15.32 -1.38 6.75
C ARG A 176 -14.53 -1.43 5.47
N ARG A 177 -13.73 -0.39 5.19
CA ARG A 177 -12.84 -0.35 4.03
C ARG A 177 -11.75 -1.43 4.13
N ALA A 178 -11.08 -1.54 5.28
CA ALA A 178 -10.07 -2.56 5.54
C ALA A 178 -10.65 -3.99 5.42
N ALA A 179 -11.82 -4.25 6.01
CA ALA A 179 -12.51 -5.53 5.90
C ALA A 179 -12.91 -5.87 4.44
N THR A 180 -13.20 -4.86 3.62
CA THR A 180 -13.48 -5.07 2.19
C THR A 180 -12.20 -5.40 1.44
N ALA A 181 -11.09 -4.71 1.74
CA ALA A 181 -9.77 -4.97 1.15
C ALA A 181 -9.27 -6.38 1.54
N GLU A 182 -9.40 -6.78 2.79
CA GLU A 182 -9.08 -8.13 3.26
C GLU A 182 -9.85 -9.20 2.48
N ARG A 183 -11.17 -9.07 2.37
CA ARG A 183 -12.00 -10.02 1.61
C ARG A 183 -11.61 -10.09 0.15
N ALA A 184 -11.31 -8.94 -0.47
CA ALA A 184 -10.85 -8.89 -1.86
C ALA A 184 -9.50 -9.58 -2.01
N LEU A 185 -8.54 -9.31 -1.12
CA LEU A 185 -7.23 -9.94 -1.13
C LEU A 185 -7.34 -11.46 -0.91
N ARG A 186 -8.12 -11.89 0.07
CA ARG A 186 -8.39 -13.30 0.35
C ARG A 186 -9.00 -14.03 -0.84
N TYR A 187 -9.82 -13.34 -1.62
CA TYR A 187 -10.39 -13.89 -2.85
C TYR A 187 -9.38 -13.93 -4.00
N LEU A 188 -8.58 -12.88 -4.18
CA LEU A 188 -7.68 -12.71 -5.33
C LEU A 188 -6.35 -13.44 -5.17
N ALA A 189 -5.82 -13.48 -3.95
CA ALA A 189 -4.50 -14.04 -3.60
C ALA A 189 -4.55 -14.82 -2.29
N PRO A 190 -5.31 -15.93 -2.20
CA PRO A 190 -5.44 -16.70 -0.96
C PRO A 190 -4.10 -17.24 -0.45
N GLU A 191 -3.14 -17.49 -1.34
CA GLU A 191 -1.80 -17.97 -1.00
C GLU A 191 -1.00 -16.93 -0.18
N PHE A 192 -1.32 -15.65 -0.34
CA PHE A 192 -0.69 -14.58 0.43
C PHE A 192 -0.93 -14.75 1.94
N PHE A 193 -2.11 -15.21 2.32
CA PHE A 193 -2.47 -15.44 3.73
C PHE A 193 -1.69 -16.59 4.40
N ALA A 194 -1.05 -17.46 3.61
CA ALA A 194 -0.17 -18.49 4.15
C ALA A 194 1.19 -17.94 4.60
N ILE A 195 1.60 -16.80 4.05
CA ILE A 195 2.89 -16.16 4.38
C ILE A 195 2.72 -14.90 5.22
N HIS A 196 1.61 -14.19 5.06
CA HIS A 196 1.29 -12.96 5.79
C HIS A 196 -0.21 -12.90 6.08
N PRO A 197 -0.66 -13.26 7.30
CA PRO A 197 -2.06 -13.19 7.68
C PRO A 197 -2.47 -11.71 7.81
N VAL A 198 -3.45 -11.30 6.99
CA VAL A 198 -4.03 -9.95 7.01
C VAL A 198 -5.40 -10.02 7.66
N GLU A 199 -5.61 -9.24 8.71
CA GLU A 199 -6.86 -9.09 9.44
C GLU A 199 -7.19 -7.61 9.51
N ALA A 200 -8.41 -7.21 9.16
CA ALA A 200 -8.77 -5.79 9.08
C ALA A 200 -8.60 -5.04 10.41
N ASP A 201 -8.81 -5.70 11.52
CA ASP A 201 -8.64 -5.21 12.89
C ASP A 201 -7.42 -5.82 13.60
N GLY A 202 -6.58 -6.57 12.89
CA GLY A 202 -5.34 -7.14 13.40
C GLY A 202 -4.23 -6.10 13.54
N TYR A 203 -3.17 -6.49 14.24
CA TYR A 203 -1.96 -5.67 14.36
C TYR A 203 -1.16 -5.74 13.07
N GLU A 204 -0.63 -4.59 12.64
CA GLU A 204 0.04 -4.46 11.35
C GLU A 204 1.36 -3.70 11.47
N GLU A 205 2.22 -3.88 10.48
CA GLU A 205 3.54 -3.26 10.41
C GLU A 205 3.43 -1.80 9.98
N ASP A 206 4.35 -0.96 10.46
CA ASP A 206 4.41 0.46 10.17
C ASP A 206 4.75 0.78 8.70
N VAL A 207 5.25 -0.21 7.96
CA VAL A 207 5.53 -0.10 6.52
C VAL A 207 4.34 0.42 5.70
N LEU A 208 3.10 0.16 6.14
CA LEU A 208 1.90 0.72 5.50
C LEU A 208 1.81 2.24 5.60
N LEU A 209 2.38 2.84 6.64
CA LEU A 209 2.41 4.29 6.80
C LEU A 209 3.36 4.96 5.80
N GLN A 210 4.39 4.22 5.35
CA GLN A 210 5.37 4.71 4.39
C GLN A 210 4.81 4.82 2.96
N ASP A 211 3.70 4.16 2.65
CA ASP A 211 3.09 4.22 1.31
C ASP A 211 2.75 5.65 0.87
N GLY A 212 2.45 6.54 1.81
CA GLY A 212 2.16 7.96 1.55
C GLY A 212 3.37 8.78 1.10
N SER A 213 4.59 8.33 1.37
CA SER A 213 5.84 8.96 0.91
C SER A 213 6.26 8.49 -0.48
N PHE A 214 5.65 7.42 -1.00
CA PHE A 214 6.08 6.70 -2.21
C PHE A 214 7.50 6.12 -2.11
N MET A 215 7.98 5.90 -0.89
CA MET A 215 9.28 5.29 -0.56
C MET A 215 9.11 3.99 0.22
N SER A 216 7.98 3.33 0.04
CA SER A 216 7.66 2.08 0.72
C SER A 216 8.22 0.87 -0.02
N PRO A 217 8.80 -0.11 0.68
CA PRO A 217 9.21 -1.38 0.10
C PRO A 217 8.03 -2.30 -0.27
N THR A 218 6.78 -1.94 0.05
CA THR A 218 5.59 -2.76 -0.27
C THR A 218 5.42 -3.01 -1.77
N VAL A 219 5.79 -2.03 -2.60
CA VAL A 219 5.73 -2.15 -4.06
C VAL A 219 6.73 -3.18 -4.56
N ASP A 220 7.98 -3.11 -4.07
CA ASP A 220 9.05 -4.06 -4.43
C ASP A 220 8.71 -5.50 -3.99
N ALA A 221 8.11 -5.66 -2.83
CA ALA A 221 7.67 -6.95 -2.33
C ALA A 221 6.54 -7.59 -3.17
N THR A 222 5.78 -6.80 -3.95
CA THR A 222 4.59 -7.26 -4.65
C THR A 222 4.72 -7.33 -6.16
N MET A 223 5.68 -6.61 -6.76
CA MET A 223 5.85 -6.57 -8.22
C MET A 223 7.29 -6.29 -8.64
N PRO A 224 7.69 -6.73 -9.87
CA PRO A 224 9.04 -6.50 -10.36
C PRO A 224 9.21 -5.04 -10.80
N VAL A 225 9.93 -4.26 -9.99
CA VAL A 225 10.29 -2.85 -10.24
C VAL A 225 11.77 -2.61 -9.92
N PRO A 226 12.70 -3.34 -10.56
CA PRO A 226 14.12 -3.38 -10.16
C PRO A 226 14.81 -2.03 -10.17
N ALA A 227 14.49 -1.13 -11.09
CA ALA A 227 15.11 0.20 -11.12
C ALA A 227 14.65 1.07 -9.94
N TYR A 228 13.37 0.99 -9.57
CA TYR A 228 12.85 1.66 -8.39
C TYR A 228 13.43 1.06 -7.11
N SER A 229 13.50 -0.27 -7.00
CA SER A 229 14.08 -0.97 -5.85
C SER A 229 15.55 -0.61 -5.64
N ALA A 230 16.35 -0.61 -6.69
CA ALA A 230 17.77 -0.24 -6.63
C ALA A 230 17.94 1.22 -6.14
N TRP A 231 17.11 2.13 -6.64
CA TRP A 231 17.11 3.51 -6.16
C TRP A 231 16.68 3.62 -4.69
N LEU A 232 15.61 2.94 -4.29
CA LEU A 232 15.11 2.96 -2.91
C LEU A 232 16.16 2.49 -1.90
N HIS A 233 16.93 1.45 -2.26
CA HIS A 233 18.03 0.95 -1.42
C HIS A 233 19.26 1.86 -1.39
N ALA A 234 19.43 2.73 -2.39
CA ALA A 234 20.56 3.64 -2.48
C ALA A 234 20.26 5.02 -1.88
N VAL A 235 18.99 5.37 -1.69
CA VAL A 235 18.61 6.65 -1.12
C VAL A 235 18.77 6.61 0.39
N ASP A 236 19.38 7.63 0.94
CA ASP A 236 19.47 7.84 2.39
C ASP A 236 18.12 8.34 2.90
N GLN A 237 17.49 7.58 3.81
CA GLN A 237 16.15 7.84 4.34
C GLN A 237 16.22 8.45 5.73
#